data_e555657dfc5def27e687e5359fb35f92
#
_entry.id   e555657dfc5def27e687e5359fb35f92
#
_cell.length_a   1.000
_cell.length_b   1.000
_cell.length_c   1.000
_cell.angle_alpha   90.00
_cell.angle_beta   90.00
_cell.angle_gamma   90.00
#
_symmetry.space_group_name_H-M   'P 1'
#
loop_
_entity.id
_entity.type
_entity.pdbx_description
1 polymer ?
#
loop_
_entity_poly.entity_id
_entity_poly.type
_entity_poly.pdbx_seq_one_letter_code
_entity_poly.pdbx_strand_id
1 'polypeptide(L)'
;MNNRGFSTRSIHDAEKPLKDTGEYGDVVIPIHLTTTFARKEPETATKGMDYSRTGNPTRQALERKLASLEQAKHGLAFASGLAAEAAVIISMLKTGDAVIAGEDLYGGTRRLLVNFGSRFGIKVKFVDLSNPQNINPLITEETKMIWCETPSNPFLKITPLREVSRLASEHNILTVADNTFASPFFQNPIRLGCDIVVHSTTKYIGGHSDTIGGAVITDNDEIFESVKFFQNAAGGIMSPFDSYLTLRGAKTLSARMSIHERNAKSIAKLLVSSGKAKEVFYPGLDSHPLHSVAAQQMSGFGGMVSVKLNTDVKGVRRFLNKLELFSLAESLGGVESLIEVPSMMTHLSVPPEERKRLGIDDSLIRISAGIEDEKDLLEDLSNGLAQI
;
A
#
# COMPACT_ATOMS: atom_id res chain seq x y z
N MET A 1 -6.95 -10.95 21.50
CA MET A 1 -6.53 -9.74 20.77
C MET A 1 -6.51 -8.55 21.71
N ASN A 2 -5.58 -7.62 21.51
CA ASN A 2 -5.44 -6.44 22.38
C ASN A 2 -6.62 -5.48 22.11
N ASN A 3 -7.45 -5.21 23.11
CA ASN A 3 -8.67 -4.39 22.98
C ASN A 3 -8.38 -2.87 22.90
N ARG A 4 -7.12 -2.50 22.57
CA ARG A 4 -6.67 -1.11 22.49
C ARG A 4 -6.97 -0.51 21.11
N GLY A 5 -7.34 0.77 21.10
CA GLY A 5 -7.55 1.55 19.89
C GLY A 5 -6.28 1.68 19.03
N PHE A 6 -6.44 2.01 17.76
CA PHE A 6 -5.37 2.07 16.77
C PHE A 6 -4.20 2.96 17.21
N SER A 7 -4.46 4.20 17.62
CA SER A 7 -3.42 5.15 18.05
C SER A 7 -2.59 4.63 19.22
N THR A 8 -3.23 3.94 20.19
CA THR A 8 -2.51 3.32 21.31
C THR A 8 -1.62 2.18 20.82
N ARG A 9 -2.12 1.34 19.90
CA ARG A 9 -1.34 0.25 19.31
C ARG A 9 -0.16 0.76 18.48
N SER A 10 -0.37 1.82 17.69
CA SER A 10 0.70 2.42 16.87
C SER A 10 1.86 2.97 17.70
N ILE A 11 1.60 3.44 18.92
CA ILE A 11 2.63 3.96 19.83
C ILE A 11 3.28 2.83 20.64
N HIS A 12 2.49 1.95 21.24
CA HIS A 12 2.97 1.08 22.33
C HIS A 12 3.21 -0.38 21.93
N ASP A 13 2.52 -0.92 20.92
CA ASP A 13 2.70 -2.33 20.59
C ASP A 13 4.08 -2.57 19.98
N ALA A 14 4.74 -3.64 20.42
CA ALA A 14 6.13 -4.01 20.14
C ALA A 14 7.21 -3.02 20.63
N GLU A 15 6.86 -1.99 21.40
CA GLU A 15 7.79 -1.01 21.94
C GLU A 15 7.50 -0.68 23.42
N LYS A 16 7.16 -1.68 24.24
CA LYS A 16 6.97 -1.47 25.69
C LYS A 16 8.32 -1.33 26.36
N PRO A 17 8.57 -0.19 27.04
CA PRO A 17 9.78 -0.03 27.85
C PRO A 17 10.02 -1.20 28.81
N LEU A 18 11.27 -1.54 29.08
CA LEU A 18 11.74 -2.66 29.93
C LEU A 18 11.40 -4.07 29.40
N LYS A 19 10.41 -4.20 28.52
CA LYS A 19 10.02 -5.49 27.96
C LYS A 19 10.55 -5.73 26.55
N ASP A 20 10.38 -4.73 25.68
CA ASP A 20 10.65 -4.85 24.23
C ASP A 20 11.87 -4.03 23.82
N THR A 21 12.31 -3.03 24.61
CA THR A 21 13.26 -2.00 24.21
C THR A 21 14.70 -2.16 24.74
N GLY A 22 15.02 -3.29 25.39
CA GLY A 22 16.40 -3.61 25.80
C GLY A 22 16.73 -3.39 27.27
N GLU A 23 18.02 -3.48 27.61
CA GLU A 23 18.50 -3.58 28.99
C GLU A 23 18.40 -2.26 29.79
N TYR A 24 18.43 -1.11 29.10
CA TYR A 24 18.47 0.20 29.73
C TYR A 24 17.11 0.82 29.96
N GLY A 25 16.01 0.13 29.56
CA GLY A 25 14.66 0.66 29.73
C GLY A 25 14.33 1.80 28.75
N ASP A 26 14.92 1.78 27.57
CA ASP A 26 14.71 2.80 26.54
C ASP A 26 13.21 2.97 26.22
N VAL A 27 12.75 4.19 26.04
CA VAL A 27 11.37 4.48 25.65
C VAL A 27 11.13 4.15 24.17
N VAL A 28 12.19 4.21 23.37
CA VAL A 28 12.20 3.91 21.92
C VAL A 28 13.13 2.75 21.66
N ILE A 29 12.77 1.86 20.74
CA ILE A 29 13.61 0.73 20.37
C ILE A 29 14.94 1.21 19.79
N PRO A 30 16.12 0.69 20.24
CA PRO A 30 17.41 1.00 19.66
C PRO A 30 17.58 0.47 18.24
N ILE A 31 18.42 1.12 17.45
CA ILE A 31 18.81 0.59 16.13
C ILE A 31 19.95 -0.41 16.30
N HIS A 32 19.68 -1.67 15.98
CA HIS A 32 20.70 -2.73 16.01
C HIS A 32 21.39 -2.86 14.64
N LEU A 33 22.43 -2.05 14.42
CA LEU A 33 23.24 -2.03 13.17
C LEU A 33 24.31 -3.12 13.16
N THR A 34 24.01 -4.30 13.66
CA THR A 34 24.93 -5.44 13.63
C THR A 34 24.57 -6.43 12.54
N THR A 35 25.58 -7.02 11.89
CA THR A 35 25.39 -8.11 10.93
C THR A 35 25.16 -9.43 11.60
N THR A 36 25.88 -9.70 12.70
CA THR A 36 25.90 -11.00 13.38
C THR A 36 25.87 -10.82 14.89
N PHE A 37 25.41 -11.87 15.59
CA PHE A 37 25.27 -11.89 17.05
C PHE A 37 26.13 -13.00 17.64
N ALA A 38 26.89 -12.68 18.69
CA ALA A 38 27.72 -13.66 19.40
C ALA A 38 26.85 -14.69 20.12
N ARG A 39 27.27 -15.93 20.10
CA ARG A 39 26.69 -17.06 20.85
C ARG A 39 27.56 -17.44 22.04
N LYS A 40 26.94 -17.91 23.10
CA LYS A 40 27.67 -18.53 24.22
C LYS A 40 28.03 -19.99 23.91
N GLU A 41 27.10 -20.68 23.25
CA GLU A 41 27.23 -22.09 22.85
C GLU A 41 26.91 -22.24 21.36
N PRO A 42 27.60 -23.15 20.63
CA PRO A 42 27.41 -23.31 19.18
C PRO A 42 25.95 -23.58 18.78
N GLU A 43 25.24 -24.36 19.59
CA GLU A 43 23.89 -24.85 19.28
C GLU A 43 22.80 -23.81 19.58
N THR A 44 23.09 -22.77 20.40
CA THR A 44 22.06 -21.88 20.92
C THR A 44 22.28 -20.44 20.50
N ALA A 45 21.36 -19.90 19.67
CA ALA A 45 21.32 -18.48 19.28
C ALA A 45 20.97 -17.58 20.49
N THR A 46 21.72 -16.51 20.71
CA THR A 46 21.51 -15.58 21.83
C THR A 46 20.16 -14.84 21.68
N LYS A 47 19.20 -15.10 22.55
CA LYS A 47 17.82 -14.59 22.46
C LYS A 47 17.18 -14.84 21.07
N GLY A 48 17.54 -15.95 20.40
CA GLY A 48 17.05 -16.28 19.04
C GLY A 48 17.71 -15.49 17.91
N MET A 49 18.77 -14.71 18.20
CA MET A 49 19.50 -13.91 17.20
C MET A 49 20.83 -14.58 16.86
N ASP A 50 21.11 -14.69 15.57
CA ASP A 50 22.35 -15.21 15.02
C ASP A 50 22.92 -14.32 13.92
N TYR A 51 22.12 -13.98 12.95
CA TYR A 51 22.50 -13.18 11.78
C TYR A 51 21.35 -12.26 11.36
N SER A 52 21.64 -11.00 11.04
CA SER A 52 20.62 -9.95 10.82
C SER A 52 19.69 -10.21 9.64
N ARG A 53 20.11 -11.01 8.63
CA ARG A 53 19.20 -11.42 7.55
C ARG A 53 18.10 -12.34 8.11
N THR A 54 18.44 -13.28 8.97
CA THR A 54 17.48 -14.20 9.60
C THR A 54 16.62 -13.50 10.64
N GLY A 55 17.23 -12.67 11.50
CA GLY A 55 16.53 -11.93 12.55
C GLY A 55 17.31 -10.70 13.00
N ASN A 56 16.62 -9.59 13.19
CA ASN A 56 17.18 -8.36 13.74
C ASN A 56 16.18 -7.74 14.73
N PRO A 57 16.57 -7.35 15.95
CA PRO A 57 15.62 -6.85 16.94
C PRO A 57 14.81 -5.64 16.50
N THR A 58 15.42 -4.68 15.76
CA THR A 58 14.73 -3.49 15.27
C THR A 58 13.71 -3.84 14.17
N ARG A 59 14.11 -4.69 13.21
CA ARG A 59 13.18 -5.18 12.17
C ARG A 59 12.03 -5.98 12.76
N GLN A 60 12.31 -6.90 13.70
CA GLN A 60 11.27 -7.69 14.36
C GLN A 60 10.26 -6.82 15.15
N ALA A 61 10.72 -5.70 15.72
CA ALA A 61 9.80 -4.78 16.36
C ALA A 61 8.85 -4.14 15.34
N LEU A 62 9.37 -3.74 14.18
CA LEU A 62 8.53 -3.25 13.08
C LEU A 62 7.55 -4.33 12.61
N GLU A 63 8.01 -5.55 12.38
CA GLU A 63 7.18 -6.68 11.93
C GLU A 63 6.01 -6.94 12.89
N ARG A 64 6.27 -6.97 14.20
CA ARG A 64 5.21 -7.09 15.23
C ARG A 64 4.27 -5.88 15.25
N LYS A 65 4.80 -4.66 15.06
CA LYS A 65 4.00 -3.44 14.98
C LYS A 65 3.03 -3.50 13.80
N LEU A 66 3.52 -3.83 12.61
CA LEU A 66 2.71 -3.91 11.40
C LEU A 66 1.61 -4.97 11.52
N ALA A 67 1.94 -6.16 12.04
CA ALA A 67 0.94 -7.19 12.35
C ALA A 67 -0.14 -6.66 13.30
N SER A 68 0.25 -5.96 14.37
CA SER A 68 -0.71 -5.38 15.31
C SER A 68 -1.61 -4.33 14.66
N LEU A 69 -1.07 -3.47 13.80
CA LEU A 69 -1.85 -2.41 13.14
C LEU A 69 -2.87 -3.01 12.16
N GLU A 70 -2.51 -4.06 11.42
CA GLU A 70 -3.43 -4.81 10.55
C GLU A 70 -4.33 -5.78 11.34
N GLN A 71 -4.20 -5.83 12.67
CA GLN A 71 -4.95 -6.75 13.53
C GLN A 71 -4.71 -8.23 13.17
N ALA A 72 -3.51 -8.56 12.73
CA ALA A 72 -3.10 -9.89 12.31
C ALA A 72 -2.07 -10.49 13.28
N LYS A 73 -1.80 -11.79 13.09
CA LYS A 73 -0.86 -12.57 13.91
C LYS A 73 0.59 -12.33 13.49
N HIS A 74 0.85 -12.24 12.20
CA HIS A 74 2.19 -12.22 11.61
C HIS A 74 2.42 -11.02 10.70
N GLY A 75 3.64 -10.51 10.74
CA GLY A 75 4.15 -9.50 9.81
C GLY A 75 5.61 -9.77 9.47
N LEU A 76 5.99 -9.46 8.24
CA LEU A 76 7.35 -9.53 7.71
C LEU A 76 7.68 -8.22 6.98
N ALA A 77 8.89 -7.70 7.20
CA ALA A 77 9.34 -6.44 6.61
C ALA A 77 10.40 -6.65 5.53
N PHE A 78 10.20 -6.03 4.38
CA PHE A 78 10.99 -6.18 3.16
C PHE A 78 11.62 -4.86 2.73
N ALA A 79 12.68 -4.94 1.90
CA ALA A 79 13.41 -3.80 1.38
C ALA A 79 12.58 -2.86 0.47
N SER A 80 11.44 -3.31 -0.05
CA SER A 80 10.49 -2.50 -0.82
C SER A 80 9.12 -3.18 -0.90
N GLY A 81 8.08 -2.43 -1.31
CA GLY A 81 6.76 -3.01 -1.59
C GLY A 81 6.86 -4.13 -2.63
N LEU A 82 7.56 -3.90 -3.74
CA LEU A 82 7.75 -4.93 -4.78
C LEU A 82 8.54 -6.16 -4.28
N ALA A 83 9.45 -6.00 -3.32
CA ALA A 83 10.13 -7.15 -2.70
C ALA A 83 9.15 -7.97 -1.84
N ALA A 84 8.22 -7.32 -1.15
CA ALA A 84 7.14 -7.98 -0.43
C ALA A 84 6.18 -8.73 -1.37
N GLU A 85 5.76 -8.08 -2.47
CA GLU A 85 4.91 -8.68 -3.49
C GLU A 85 5.59 -9.90 -4.15
N ALA A 86 6.87 -9.77 -4.55
CA ALA A 86 7.64 -10.88 -5.12
C ALA A 86 7.76 -12.05 -4.15
N ALA A 87 7.94 -11.78 -2.85
CA ALA A 87 7.98 -12.80 -1.81
C ALA A 87 6.67 -13.60 -1.75
N VAL A 88 5.52 -12.92 -1.79
CA VAL A 88 4.21 -13.58 -1.83
C VAL A 88 4.04 -14.43 -3.09
N ILE A 89 4.31 -13.86 -4.26
CA ILE A 89 4.14 -14.54 -5.56
C ILE A 89 4.98 -15.80 -5.60
N ILE A 90 6.28 -15.71 -5.27
CA ILE A 90 7.21 -16.84 -5.38
C ILE A 90 6.98 -17.89 -4.31
N SER A 91 6.55 -17.47 -3.11
CA SER A 91 6.29 -18.41 -2.01
C SER A 91 4.98 -19.19 -2.20
N MET A 92 3.97 -18.58 -2.83
CA MET A 92 2.62 -19.13 -2.90
C MET A 92 2.28 -19.77 -4.25
N LEU A 93 3.03 -19.47 -5.31
CA LEU A 93 2.73 -19.94 -6.66
C LEU A 93 3.87 -20.79 -7.23
N LYS A 94 3.50 -21.70 -8.11
CA LYS A 94 4.42 -22.55 -8.90
C LYS A 94 4.12 -22.43 -10.39
N THR A 95 5.01 -22.96 -11.20
CA THR A 95 4.85 -23.05 -12.67
C THR A 95 3.50 -23.70 -13.02
N GLY A 96 2.75 -23.04 -13.89
CA GLY A 96 1.42 -23.47 -14.34
C GLY A 96 0.27 -22.79 -13.58
N ASP A 97 0.50 -22.25 -12.39
CA ASP A 97 -0.52 -21.55 -11.63
C ASP A 97 -0.96 -20.23 -12.30
N ALA A 98 -2.19 -19.82 -12.02
CA ALA A 98 -2.80 -18.61 -12.55
C ALA A 98 -3.20 -17.63 -11.43
N VAL A 99 -3.02 -16.35 -11.72
CA VAL A 99 -3.45 -15.21 -10.89
C VAL A 99 -4.56 -14.47 -11.62
N ILE A 100 -5.66 -14.18 -10.92
CA ILE A 100 -6.63 -13.18 -11.33
C ILE A 100 -6.27 -11.88 -10.59
N ALA A 101 -6.02 -10.80 -11.34
CA ALA A 101 -5.57 -9.54 -10.77
C ALA A 101 -6.49 -8.39 -11.20
N GLY A 102 -6.63 -7.39 -10.36
CA GLY A 102 -7.31 -6.15 -10.73
C GLY A 102 -6.69 -5.53 -11.99
N GLU A 103 -7.48 -4.98 -12.88
CA GLU A 103 -6.95 -4.33 -14.09
C GLU A 103 -6.30 -2.98 -13.80
N ASP A 104 -6.77 -2.29 -12.77
CA ASP A 104 -6.28 -1.00 -12.28
C ASP A 104 -5.36 -1.25 -11.08
N LEU A 105 -4.10 -1.56 -11.36
CA LEU A 105 -3.05 -1.84 -10.39
C LEU A 105 -1.87 -0.91 -10.57
N TYR A 106 -1.11 -0.73 -9.52
CA TYR A 106 0.20 -0.11 -9.60
C TYR A 106 1.04 -0.71 -10.75
N GLY A 107 1.62 0.16 -11.58
CA GLY A 107 2.40 -0.27 -12.76
C GLY A 107 3.56 -1.22 -12.42
N GLY A 108 4.13 -1.10 -11.21
CA GLY A 108 5.16 -2.00 -10.69
C GLY A 108 4.66 -3.42 -10.47
N THR A 109 3.51 -3.58 -9.80
CA THR A 109 2.84 -4.87 -9.56
C THR A 109 2.47 -5.53 -10.88
N ARG A 110 1.90 -4.76 -11.82
CA ARG A 110 1.60 -5.27 -13.17
C ARG A 110 2.87 -5.76 -13.88
N ARG A 111 3.94 -4.99 -13.83
CA ARG A 111 5.24 -5.38 -14.41
C ARG A 111 5.81 -6.63 -13.75
N LEU A 112 5.70 -6.76 -12.43
CA LEU A 112 6.12 -7.94 -11.69
C LEU A 112 5.33 -9.18 -12.13
N LEU A 113 4.02 -9.11 -12.18
CA LEU A 113 3.16 -10.22 -12.59
C LEU A 113 3.37 -10.62 -14.05
N VAL A 114 3.39 -9.65 -14.99
CA VAL A 114 3.45 -9.94 -16.42
C VAL A 114 4.87 -10.30 -16.87
N ASN A 115 5.87 -9.46 -16.55
CA ASN A 115 7.20 -9.63 -17.13
C ASN A 115 8.07 -10.59 -16.32
N PHE A 116 7.92 -10.60 -15.00
CA PHE A 116 8.69 -11.50 -14.15
C PHE A 116 7.95 -12.82 -13.92
N GLY A 117 6.69 -12.80 -13.55
CA GLY A 117 5.89 -13.99 -13.29
C GLY A 117 5.81 -14.92 -14.50
N SER A 118 5.69 -14.39 -15.72
CA SER A 118 5.69 -15.19 -16.94
C SER A 118 6.97 -16.04 -17.16
N ARG A 119 8.13 -15.56 -16.67
CA ARG A 119 9.39 -16.31 -16.73
C ARG A 119 9.38 -17.55 -15.86
N PHE A 120 8.53 -17.57 -14.85
CA PHE A 120 8.32 -18.72 -13.96
C PHE A 120 7.06 -19.51 -14.33
N GLY A 121 6.47 -19.23 -15.51
CA GLY A 121 5.29 -19.93 -16.02
C GLY A 121 3.99 -19.59 -15.27
N ILE A 122 3.95 -18.48 -14.55
CA ILE A 122 2.74 -17.97 -13.89
C ILE A 122 1.87 -17.25 -14.93
N LYS A 123 0.60 -17.61 -15.02
CA LYS A 123 -0.39 -17.00 -15.90
C LYS A 123 -1.13 -15.88 -15.17
N VAL A 124 -1.46 -14.79 -15.85
CA VAL A 124 -2.17 -13.66 -15.25
C VAL A 124 -3.39 -13.28 -16.10
N LYS A 125 -4.53 -13.09 -15.45
CA LYS A 125 -5.76 -12.57 -16.05
C LYS A 125 -6.15 -11.28 -15.32
N PHE A 126 -6.26 -10.18 -16.07
CA PHE A 126 -6.68 -8.90 -15.50
C PHE A 126 -8.19 -8.70 -15.68
N VAL A 127 -8.84 -8.17 -14.62
CA VAL A 127 -10.29 -7.97 -14.62
C VAL A 127 -10.67 -6.81 -13.70
N ASP A 128 -11.79 -6.15 -13.99
CA ASP A 128 -12.37 -5.17 -13.07
C ASP A 128 -12.96 -5.87 -11.84
N LEU A 129 -12.25 -5.78 -10.71
CA LEU A 129 -12.63 -6.36 -9.42
C LEU A 129 -13.66 -5.52 -8.65
N SER A 130 -14.07 -4.36 -9.17
CA SER A 130 -15.17 -3.58 -8.59
C SER A 130 -16.52 -4.32 -8.65
N ASN A 131 -16.65 -5.27 -9.58
CA ASN A 131 -17.74 -6.24 -9.63
C ASN A 131 -17.20 -7.67 -9.46
N PRO A 132 -17.38 -8.30 -8.28
CA PRO A 132 -16.90 -9.65 -8.01
C PRO A 132 -17.41 -10.74 -8.98
N GLN A 133 -18.56 -10.52 -9.63
CA GLN A 133 -19.10 -11.46 -10.61
C GLN A 133 -18.20 -11.64 -11.84
N ASN A 134 -17.35 -10.65 -12.13
CA ASN A 134 -16.38 -10.73 -13.22
C ASN A 134 -15.30 -11.79 -12.98
N ILE A 135 -15.12 -12.26 -11.74
CA ILE A 135 -14.12 -13.26 -11.36
C ILE A 135 -14.55 -14.66 -11.82
N ASN A 136 -15.84 -15.01 -11.64
CA ASN A 136 -16.36 -16.37 -11.86
C ASN A 136 -15.96 -17.00 -13.21
N PRO A 137 -16.12 -16.32 -14.37
CA PRO A 137 -15.78 -16.90 -15.67
C PRO A 137 -14.27 -17.10 -15.88
N LEU A 138 -13.44 -16.52 -15.00
CA LEU A 138 -11.98 -16.59 -15.09
C LEU A 138 -11.38 -17.70 -14.21
N ILE A 139 -12.15 -18.24 -13.27
CA ILE A 139 -11.67 -19.30 -12.37
C ILE A 139 -11.47 -20.60 -13.17
N THR A 140 -10.32 -21.21 -12.98
CA THR A 140 -9.95 -22.52 -13.50
C THR A 140 -9.23 -23.32 -12.41
N GLU A 141 -8.93 -24.59 -12.62
CA GLU A 141 -8.15 -25.42 -11.69
C GLU A 141 -6.75 -24.85 -11.42
N GLU A 142 -6.20 -24.10 -12.39
CA GLU A 142 -4.90 -23.44 -12.28
C GLU A 142 -4.96 -22.16 -11.43
N THR A 143 -6.15 -21.58 -11.21
CA THR A 143 -6.29 -20.32 -10.45
C THR A 143 -5.99 -20.57 -8.98
N LYS A 144 -4.93 -19.92 -8.46
CA LYS A 144 -4.48 -20.08 -7.08
C LYS A 144 -4.48 -18.79 -6.27
N MET A 145 -4.61 -17.64 -6.96
CA MET A 145 -4.54 -16.35 -6.27
C MET A 145 -5.44 -15.32 -6.95
N ILE A 146 -6.10 -14.49 -6.14
CA ILE A 146 -6.74 -13.25 -6.56
C ILE A 146 -5.96 -12.10 -5.92
N TRP A 147 -5.45 -11.19 -6.76
CA TRP A 147 -4.68 -10.02 -6.33
C TRP A 147 -5.52 -8.76 -6.44
N CYS A 148 -5.82 -8.14 -5.31
CA CYS A 148 -6.61 -6.93 -5.18
C CYS A 148 -5.72 -5.74 -4.80
N GLU A 149 -5.97 -4.56 -5.37
CA GLU A 149 -5.48 -3.29 -4.86
C GLU A 149 -6.69 -2.38 -4.63
N THR A 150 -6.89 -1.90 -3.39
CA THR A 150 -8.09 -1.13 -3.07
C THR A 150 -7.87 -0.17 -1.91
N PRO A 151 -8.14 1.15 -2.12
CA PRO A 151 -8.43 1.79 -3.40
C PRO A 151 -7.33 1.59 -4.44
N SER A 152 -7.68 1.46 -5.72
CA SER A 152 -6.74 1.17 -6.81
C SER A 152 -5.95 2.40 -7.27
N ASN A 153 -4.90 2.20 -8.05
CA ASN A 153 -4.05 3.25 -8.59
C ASN A 153 -4.04 3.21 -10.13
N PRO A 154 -4.51 4.26 -10.86
CA PRO A 154 -4.74 5.61 -10.36
C PRO A 154 -6.21 5.99 -10.12
N PHE A 155 -7.19 5.15 -10.43
CA PHE A 155 -8.61 5.53 -10.47
C PHE A 155 -9.35 5.43 -9.13
N LEU A 156 -8.69 4.95 -8.07
CA LEU A 156 -9.29 4.81 -6.74
C LEU A 156 -10.56 3.93 -6.75
N LYS A 157 -10.61 2.95 -7.65
CA LYS A 157 -11.68 1.95 -7.67
C LYS A 157 -11.68 1.16 -6.37
N ILE A 158 -12.85 0.76 -5.92
CA ILE A 158 -13.02 -0.06 -4.72
C ILE A 158 -13.30 -1.51 -5.11
N THR A 159 -12.53 -2.42 -4.54
CA THR A 159 -12.82 -3.86 -4.61
C THR A 159 -13.62 -4.25 -3.37
N PRO A 160 -14.81 -4.89 -3.50
CA PRO A 160 -15.58 -5.42 -2.36
C PRO A 160 -14.86 -6.63 -1.74
N LEU A 161 -13.92 -6.37 -0.82
CA LEU A 161 -13.01 -7.42 -0.30
C LEU A 161 -13.73 -8.59 0.34
N ARG A 162 -14.82 -8.37 1.10
CA ARG A 162 -15.59 -9.47 1.72
C ARG A 162 -16.18 -10.42 0.69
N GLU A 163 -16.71 -9.88 -0.39
CA GLU A 163 -17.33 -10.68 -1.45
C GLU A 163 -16.29 -11.45 -2.26
N VAL A 164 -15.16 -10.76 -2.59
CA VAL A 164 -14.04 -11.38 -3.30
C VAL A 164 -13.42 -12.49 -2.47
N SER A 165 -13.14 -12.25 -1.18
CA SER A 165 -12.54 -13.25 -0.29
C SER A 165 -13.48 -14.46 -0.07
N ARG A 166 -14.80 -14.22 0.09
CA ARG A 166 -15.76 -15.31 0.17
C ARG A 166 -15.76 -16.17 -1.09
N LEU A 167 -15.82 -15.54 -2.26
CA LEU A 167 -15.79 -16.24 -3.55
C LEU A 167 -14.49 -17.02 -3.74
N ALA A 168 -13.35 -16.45 -3.39
CA ALA A 168 -12.05 -17.10 -3.46
C ALA A 168 -11.98 -18.34 -2.54
N SER A 169 -12.50 -18.21 -1.30
CA SER A 169 -12.52 -19.28 -0.32
C SER A 169 -13.36 -20.47 -0.79
N GLU A 170 -14.47 -20.24 -1.49
CA GLU A 170 -15.34 -21.31 -2.07
C GLU A 170 -14.58 -22.16 -3.11
N HIS A 171 -13.50 -21.63 -3.67
CA HIS A 171 -12.66 -22.30 -4.68
C HIS A 171 -11.25 -22.65 -4.18
N ASN A 172 -10.95 -22.49 -2.89
CA ASN A 172 -9.61 -22.67 -2.30
C ASN A 172 -8.54 -21.81 -3.01
N ILE A 173 -8.88 -20.55 -3.32
CA ILE A 173 -8.01 -19.57 -3.96
C ILE A 173 -7.58 -18.55 -2.90
N LEU A 174 -6.27 -18.24 -2.83
CA LEU A 174 -5.74 -17.23 -1.92
C LEU A 174 -6.13 -15.82 -2.37
N THR A 175 -6.47 -14.97 -1.40
CA THR A 175 -6.71 -13.54 -1.63
C THR A 175 -5.56 -12.71 -1.08
N VAL A 176 -5.01 -11.85 -1.92
CA VAL A 176 -3.99 -10.85 -1.57
C VAL A 176 -4.58 -9.47 -1.74
N ALA A 177 -4.49 -8.63 -0.71
CA ALA A 177 -4.89 -7.24 -0.78
C ALA A 177 -3.68 -6.32 -0.61
N ASP A 178 -3.38 -5.51 -1.62
CA ASP A 178 -2.52 -4.34 -1.44
C ASP A 178 -3.34 -3.24 -0.77
N ASN A 179 -2.99 -2.96 0.49
CA ASN A 179 -3.68 -1.99 1.35
C ASN A 179 -2.90 -0.67 1.50
N THR A 180 -1.98 -0.40 0.57
CA THR A 180 -1.06 0.74 0.64
C THR A 180 -1.79 2.08 0.70
N PHE A 181 -2.85 2.29 -0.11
CA PHE A 181 -3.57 3.56 -0.19
C PHE A 181 -4.46 3.82 1.03
N ALA A 182 -5.16 2.80 1.51
CA ALA A 182 -6.00 2.95 2.70
C ALA A 182 -5.18 2.97 3.99
N SER A 183 -4.05 2.30 4.03
CA SER A 183 -3.26 2.00 5.22
C SER A 183 -4.04 1.18 6.27
N PRO A 184 -3.39 0.57 7.25
CA PRO A 184 -4.09 -0.16 8.30
C PRO A 184 -4.96 0.75 9.21
N PHE A 185 -4.86 2.07 9.05
CA PHE A 185 -5.69 3.01 9.81
C PHE A 185 -7.13 3.05 9.29
N PHE A 186 -7.32 3.04 7.98
CA PHE A 186 -8.66 3.09 7.39
C PHE A 186 -9.22 1.74 6.98
N GLN A 187 -8.39 0.72 6.73
CA GLN A 187 -8.86 -0.58 6.27
C GLN A 187 -7.98 -1.71 6.83
N ASN A 188 -8.60 -2.80 7.25
CA ASN A 188 -7.91 -4.04 7.67
C ASN A 188 -8.43 -5.23 6.85
N PRO A 189 -7.81 -5.55 5.70
CA PRO A 189 -8.28 -6.59 4.79
C PRO A 189 -8.34 -7.99 5.40
N ILE A 190 -7.46 -8.31 6.36
CA ILE A 190 -7.54 -9.59 7.12
C ILE A 190 -8.90 -9.72 7.79
N ARG A 191 -9.47 -8.64 8.36
CA ARG A 191 -10.79 -8.65 9.01
C ARG A 191 -11.95 -8.68 8.00
N LEU A 192 -11.64 -8.50 6.73
CA LEU A 192 -12.56 -8.63 5.61
C LEU A 192 -12.47 -10.00 4.92
N GLY A 193 -11.58 -10.89 5.40
CA GLY A 193 -11.43 -12.27 4.92
C GLY A 193 -10.27 -12.51 3.96
N CYS A 194 -9.44 -11.49 3.69
CA CYS A 194 -8.24 -11.70 2.89
C CYS A 194 -7.20 -12.54 3.63
N ASP A 195 -6.47 -13.39 2.91
CA ASP A 195 -5.43 -14.28 3.46
C ASP A 195 -4.12 -13.54 3.71
N ILE A 196 -3.79 -12.63 2.80
CA ILE A 196 -2.53 -11.89 2.80
C ILE A 196 -2.81 -10.40 2.56
N VAL A 197 -2.13 -9.55 3.32
CA VAL A 197 -2.07 -8.11 3.07
C VAL A 197 -0.64 -7.72 2.73
N VAL A 198 -0.48 -6.92 1.69
CA VAL A 198 0.80 -6.31 1.34
C VAL A 198 0.73 -4.79 1.51
N HIS A 199 1.86 -4.18 1.84
CA HIS A 199 2.03 -2.74 1.87
C HIS A 199 3.36 -2.32 1.25
N SER A 200 3.33 -1.21 0.54
CA SER A 200 4.52 -0.37 0.43
C SER A 200 4.59 0.51 1.68
N THR A 201 5.46 0.17 2.63
CA THR A 201 5.66 1.00 3.83
C THR A 201 6.33 2.33 3.52
N THR A 202 6.91 2.46 2.33
CA THR A 202 7.41 3.69 1.70
C THR A 202 6.40 4.84 1.74
N LYS A 203 5.09 4.51 1.72
CA LYS A 203 3.97 5.44 1.57
C LYS A 203 3.51 5.93 2.95
N TYR A 204 2.21 5.91 3.22
CA TYR A 204 1.62 6.43 4.46
C TYR A 204 2.23 5.87 5.76
N ILE A 205 2.67 4.61 5.79
CA ILE A 205 3.24 4.00 7.01
C ILE A 205 4.53 4.71 7.42
N GLY A 206 5.50 4.87 6.51
CA GLY A 206 6.71 5.69 6.70
C GLY A 206 6.35 7.17 6.77
N GLY A 207 5.67 7.68 5.75
CA GLY A 207 5.00 8.96 5.70
C GLY A 207 5.88 10.20 5.67
N HIS A 208 7.20 10.07 5.44
CA HIS A 208 8.15 11.19 5.47
C HIS A 208 9.08 11.22 4.26
N SER A 209 8.77 10.46 3.20
CA SER A 209 9.53 10.42 1.94
C SER A 209 11.04 10.11 2.10
N ASP A 210 11.43 9.47 3.20
CA ASP A 210 12.82 9.25 3.64
C ASP A 210 13.23 7.78 3.74
N THR A 211 12.30 6.83 3.47
CA THR A 211 12.57 5.39 3.55
C THR A 211 11.82 4.62 2.48
N ILE A 212 12.43 3.54 2.01
CA ILE A 212 11.80 2.57 1.12
C ILE A 212 11.60 1.26 1.87
N GLY A 213 10.39 0.68 1.77
CA GLY A 213 10.12 -0.58 2.42
C GLY A 213 8.82 -1.23 1.97
N GLY A 214 8.65 -2.48 2.37
CA GLY A 214 7.45 -3.25 2.14
C GLY A 214 7.10 -4.14 3.33
N ALA A 215 5.87 -4.65 3.33
CA ALA A 215 5.43 -5.57 4.36
C ALA A 215 4.48 -6.63 3.79
N VAL A 216 4.54 -7.82 4.37
CA VAL A 216 3.55 -8.90 4.19
C VAL A 216 2.96 -9.20 5.55
N ILE A 217 1.64 -9.26 5.63
CA ILE A 217 0.89 -9.53 6.85
C ILE A 217 -0.11 -10.66 6.60
N THR A 218 -0.26 -11.59 7.57
CA THR A 218 -1.20 -12.70 7.50
C THR A 218 -1.57 -13.22 8.89
N ASP A 219 -2.71 -13.87 9.01
CA ASP A 219 -3.10 -14.66 10.20
C ASP A 219 -2.71 -16.15 10.08
N ASN A 220 -2.30 -16.59 8.87
CA ASN A 220 -2.02 -18.00 8.57
C ASN A 220 -0.55 -18.34 8.84
N ASP A 221 -0.32 -19.37 9.67
CA ASP A 221 1.02 -19.82 10.07
C ASP A 221 1.81 -20.41 8.89
N GLU A 222 1.17 -21.17 7.98
CA GLU A 222 1.84 -21.80 6.85
C GLU A 222 2.29 -20.75 5.81
N ILE A 223 1.45 -19.77 5.53
CA ILE A 223 1.78 -18.62 4.66
C ILE A 223 2.95 -17.85 5.27
N PHE A 224 2.89 -17.57 6.57
CA PHE A 224 3.96 -16.86 7.27
C PHE A 224 5.29 -17.59 7.16
N GLU A 225 5.35 -18.89 7.48
CA GLU A 225 6.60 -19.65 7.44
C GLU A 225 7.16 -19.75 6.00
N SER A 226 6.31 -19.92 4.98
CA SER A 226 6.74 -19.95 3.58
C SER A 226 7.33 -18.60 3.13
N VAL A 227 6.67 -17.50 3.43
CA VAL A 227 7.13 -16.16 3.05
C VAL A 227 8.38 -15.77 3.85
N LYS A 228 8.47 -16.14 5.13
CA LYS A 228 9.65 -15.92 5.98
C LYS A 228 10.86 -16.73 5.50
N PHE A 229 10.64 -17.98 5.08
CA PHE A 229 11.68 -18.78 4.45
C PHE A 229 12.24 -18.09 3.22
N PHE A 230 11.37 -17.61 2.33
CA PHE A 230 11.78 -16.86 1.13
C PHE A 230 12.49 -15.55 1.50
N GLN A 231 11.97 -14.79 2.47
CA GLN A 231 12.62 -13.56 2.96
C GLN A 231 14.08 -13.80 3.35
N ASN A 232 14.34 -14.88 4.11
CA ASN A 232 15.69 -15.24 4.54
C ASN A 232 16.55 -15.77 3.38
N ALA A 233 15.99 -16.65 2.53
CA ALA A 233 16.73 -17.32 1.45
C ALA A 233 17.10 -16.33 0.32
N ALA A 234 16.17 -15.48 -0.09
CA ALA A 234 16.36 -14.46 -1.14
C ALA A 234 17.02 -13.17 -0.63
N GLY A 235 16.92 -12.90 0.68
CA GLY A 235 17.61 -11.78 1.34
C GLY A 235 16.97 -10.41 1.15
N GLY A 236 15.73 -10.32 0.67
CA GLY A 236 15.00 -9.06 0.45
C GLY A 236 14.53 -8.36 1.73
N ILE A 237 15.29 -8.44 2.80
CA ILE A 237 14.98 -7.91 4.14
C ILE A 237 15.05 -6.38 4.19
N MET A 238 14.23 -5.77 5.03
CA MET A 238 14.36 -4.35 5.38
C MET A 238 15.57 -4.14 6.30
N SER A 239 16.35 -3.08 6.06
CA SER A 239 17.49 -2.71 6.91
C SER A 239 17.03 -2.31 8.32
N PRO A 240 17.89 -2.42 9.35
CA PRO A 240 17.56 -1.93 10.69
C PRO A 240 17.28 -0.42 10.73
N PHE A 241 17.97 0.36 9.91
CA PHE A 241 17.77 1.81 9.85
C PHE A 241 16.42 2.18 9.24
N ASP A 242 16.07 1.61 8.08
CA ASP A 242 14.76 1.81 7.46
C ASP A 242 13.64 1.28 8.36
N SER A 243 13.88 0.17 9.05
CA SER A 243 12.93 -0.39 10.03
C SER A 243 12.66 0.60 11.18
N TYR A 244 13.69 1.27 11.67
CA TYR A 244 13.56 2.29 12.71
C TYR A 244 12.78 3.52 12.22
N LEU A 245 13.11 4.04 11.02
CA LEU A 245 12.40 5.18 10.43
C LEU A 245 10.92 4.84 10.21
N THR A 246 10.65 3.64 9.69
CA THR A 246 9.27 3.16 9.48
C THR A 246 8.52 2.99 10.81
N LEU A 247 9.15 2.47 11.87
CA LEU A 247 8.58 2.40 13.23
C LEU A 247 8.22 3.80 13.74
N ARG A 248 9.14 4.76 13.56
CA ARG A 248 8.94 6.15 13.96
C ARG A 248 7.76 6.77 13.19
N GLY A 249 7.69 6.57 11.88
CA GLY A 249 6.59 7.04 11.05
C GLY A 249 5.23 6.44 11.46
N ALA A 250 5.20 5.14 11.72
CA ALA A 250 3.98 4.42 12.10
C ALA A 250 3.33 4.96 13.38
N LYS A 251 4.11 5.53 14.32
CA LYS A 251 3.57 6.11 15.57
C LYS A 251 2.62 7.27 15.34
N THR A 252 2.81 8.02 14.26
CA THR A 252 2.00 9.19 13.91
C THR A 252 0.99 8.92 12.79
N LEU A 253 0.86 7.65 12.36
CA LEU A 253 0.03 7.28 11.21
C LEU A 253 -1.42 7.76 11.38
N SER A 254 -2.05 7.54 12.54
CA SER A 254 -3.44 7.97 12.77
C SER A 254 -3.62 9.49 12.67
N ALA A 255 -2.71 10.26 13.26
CA ALA A 255 -2.77 11.73 13.21
C ALA A 255 -2.60 12.24 11.78
N ARG A 256 -1.62 11.68 11.03
CA ARG A 256 -1.38 12.05 9.63
C ARG A 256 -2.53 11.66 8.73
N MET A 257 -3.02 10.44 8.81
CA MET A 257 -4.13 9.95 7.96
C MET A 257 -5.40 10.78 8.13
N SER A 258 -5.71 11.22 9.34
CA SER A 258 -6.87 12.10 9.59
C SER A 258 -6.74 13.45 8.88
N ILE A 259 -5.52 14.00 8.81
CA ILE A 259 -5.27 15.27 8.12
C ILE A 259 -5.23 15.06 6.59
N HIS A 260 -4.55 14.01 6.12
CA HIS A 260 -4.54 13.62 4.70
C HIS A 260 -5.95 13.48 4.14
N GLU A 261 -6.83 12.77 4.86
CA GLU A 261 -8.22 12.59 4.44
C GLU A 261 -9.00 13.91 4.42
N ARG A 262 -8.88 14.73 5.45
CA ARG A 262 -9.52 16.04 5.50
C ARG A 262 -9.13 16.88 4.29
N ASN A 263 -7.83 16.98 4.01
CA ASN A 263 -7.30 17.76 2.89
C ASN A 263 -7.75 17.18 1.55
N ALA A 264 -7.68 15.85 1.36
CA ALA A 264 -8.14 15.18 0.14
C ALA A 264 -9.64 15.40 -0.12
N LYS A 265 -10.47 15.35 0.92
CA LYS A 265 -11.91 15.61 0.83
C LYS A 265 -12.20 17.05 0.36
N SER A 266 -11.47 18.02 0.88
CA SER A 266 -11.61 19.42 0.49
C SER A 266 -11.10 19.68 -0.93
N ILE A 267 -9.98 19.07 -1.31
CA ILE A 267 -9.46 19.08 -2.70
C ILE A 267 -10.48 18.47 -3.65
N ALA A 268 -11.05 17.30 -3.35
CA ALA A 268 -12.04 16.66 -4.20
C ALA A 268 -13.28 17.55 -4.41
N LYS A 269 -13.75 18.20 -3.34
CA LYS A 269 -14.88 19.17 -3.44
C LYS A 269 -14.54 20.39 -4.30
N LEU A 270 -13.33 20.96 -4.12
CA LEU A 270 -12.85 22.07 -4.96
C LEU A 270 -12.85 21.67 -6.44
N LEU A 271 -12.28 20.50 -6.77
CA LEU A 271 -12.21 20.02 -8.14
C LEU A 271 -13.60 19.83 -8.75
N VAL A 272 -14.54 19.23 -8.02
CA VAL A 272 -15.94 19.06 -8.47
C VAL A 272 -16.61 20.42 -8.73
N SER A 273 -16.43 21.39 -7.83
CA SER A 273 -17.08 22.71 -7.95
C SER A 273 -16.40 23.67 -8.93
N SER A 274 -15.17 23.39 -9.35
CA SER A 274 -14.37 24.29 -10.20
C SER A 274 -14.90 24.45 -11.63
N GLY A 275 -15.69 23.51 -12.12
CA GLY A 275 -16.08 23.42 -13.54
C GLY A 275 -14.93 23.09 -14.50
N LYS A 276 -13.73 22.83 -13.98
CA LYS A 276 -12.50 22.49 -14.74
C LYS A 276 -12.22 21.00 -14.80
N ALA A 277 -12.89 20.21 -13.98
CA ALA A 277 -12.79 18.75 -13.95
C ALA A 277 -13.86 18.12 -14.85
N LYS A 278 -13.45 17.20 -15.70
CA LYS A 278 -14.33 16.30 -16.44
C LYS A 278 -14.86 15.19 -15.53
N GLU A 279 -14.01 14.67 -14.67
CA GLU A 279 -14.32 13.60 -13.73
C GLU A 279 -13.38 13.67 -12.52
N VAL A 280 -13.89 13.44 -11.32
CA VAL A 280 -13.12 13.40 -10.07
C VAL A 280 -13.31 12.04 -9.42
N PHE A 281 -12.22 11.35 -9.13
CA PHE A 281 -12.19 10.03 -8.50
C PHE A 281 -11.75 10.21 -7.04
N TYR A 282 -12.67 9.99 -6.12
CA TYR A 282 -12.42 9.97 -4.68
C TYR A 282 -13.50 9.14 -3.98
N PRO A 283 -13.17 8.06 -3.26
CA PRO A 283 -14.17 7.19 -2.66
C PRO A 283 -15.09 7.89 -1.65
N GLY A 284 -14.68 9.03 -1.12
CA GLY A 284 -15.46 9.85 -0.20
C GLY A 284 -16.49 10.79 -0.84
N LEU A 285 -16.63 10.81 -2.18
CA LEU A 285 -17.69 11.52 -2.88
C LEU A 285 -18.91 10.60 -3.04
N ASP A 286 -20.10 11.12 -2.80
CA ASP A 286 -21.36 10.38 -3.00
C ASP A 286 -21.54 9.93 -4.46
N SER A 287 -20.91 10.63 -5.40
CA SER A 287 -20.91 10.30 -6.83
C SER A 287 -19.97 9.15 -7.20
N HIS A 288 -19.12 8.69 -6.28
CA HIS A 288 -18.24 7.54 -6.55
C HIS A 288 -19.07 6.24 -6.66
N PRO A 289 -18.90 5.45 -7.73
CA PRO A 289 -19.76 4.27 -8.00
C PRO A 289 -19.90 3.29 -6.84
N LEU A 290 -18.83 3.11 -6.07
CA LEU A 290 -18.79 2.19 -4.92
C LEU A 290 -18.58 2.94 -3.59
N HIS A 291 -19.09 4.17 -3.45
CA HIS A 291 -19.03 4.92 -2.20
C HIS A 291 -19.60 4.12 -1.02
N SER A 292 -20.75 3.47 -1.20
CA SER A 292 -21.40 2.67 -0.15
C SER A 292 -20.55 1.47 0.29
N VAL A 293 -19.87 0.81 -0.64
CA VAL A 293 -18.93 -0.30 -0.31
C VAL A 293 -17.72 0.23 0.44
N ALA A 294 -17.13 1.34 -0.04
CA ALA A 294 -16.02 2.00 0.66
C ALA A 294 -16.41 2.36 2.10
N ALA A 295 -17.57 2.98 2.32
CA ALA A 295 -18.08 3.37 3.63
C ALA A 295 -18.34 2.17 4.58
N GLN A 296 -18.62 0.97 4.02
CA GLN A 296 -18.83 -0.25 4.81
C GLN A 296 -17.53 -0.96 5.20
N GLN A 297 -16.51 -0.93 4.33
CA GLN A 297 -15.27 -1.67 4.56
C GLN A 297 -14.13 -0.81 5.09
N MET A 298 -14.21 0.53 4.94
CA MET A 298 -13.20 1.49 5.37
C MET A 298 -13.77 2.42 6.44
N SER A 299 -12.93 2.84 7.38
CA SER A 299 -13.29 3.85 8.40
C SER A 299 -13.04 5.30 7.93
N GLY A 300 -12.52 5.49 6.73
CA GLY A 300 -12.24 6.75 6.05
C GLY A 300 -11.77 6.48 4.63
N PHE A 301 -11.64 7.53 3.81
CA PHE A 301 -11.49 7.41 2.36
C PHE A 301 -10.07 7.71 1.85
N GLY A 302 -9.12 7.98 2.76
CA GLY A 302 -7.71 8.20 2.44
C GLY A 302 -7.37 9.59 1.89
N GLY A 303 -6.07 9.77 1.59
CA GLY A 303 -5.49 11.03 1.17
C GLY A 303 -5.24 11.17 -0.34
N MET A 304 -5.71 10.23 -1.16
CA MET A 304 -5.52 10.24 -2.61
C MET A 304 -6.74 10.78 -3.34
N VAL A 305 -6.51 11.63 -4.33
CA VAL A 305 -7.54 12.12 -5.25
C VAL A 305 -7.02 12.01 -6.67
N SER A 306 -7.84 11.54 -7.61
CA SER A 306 -7.53 11.62 -9.04
C SER A 306 -8.57 12.45 -9.77
N VAL A 307 -8.14 13.14 -10.82
CA VAL A 307 -9.02 14.02 -11.60
C VAL A 307 -8.65 13.95 -13.07
N LYS A 308 -9.64 13.88 -13.95
CA LYS A 308 -9.46 14.21 -15.36
C LYS A 308 -9.82 15.67 -15.57
N LEU A 309 -8.84 16.47 -15.94
CA LEU A 309 -9.06 17.88 -16.23
C LEU A 309 -9.72 18.06 -17.61
N ASN A 310 -10.58 19.07 -17.73
CA ASN A 310 -11.22 19.40 -18.99
C ASN A 310 -10.30 20.30 -19.85
N THR A 311 -9.13 19.77 -20.18
CA THR A 311 -8.12 20.49 -20.96
C THR A 311 -7.21 19.52 -21.73
N ASP A 312 -6.40 20.04 -22.66
CA ASP A 312 -5.37 19.28 -23.36
C ASP A 312 -4.04 19.21 -22.54
N VAL A 313 -3.04 18.51 -23.08
CA VAL A 313 -1.72 18.37 -22.46
C VAL A 313 -1.02 19.71 -22.23
N LYS A 314 -1.29 20.73 -23.07
CA LYS A 314 -0.70 22.08 -22.88
C LYS A 314 -1.36 22.77 -21.69
N GLY A 315 -2.66 22.60 -21.51
CA GLY A 315 -3.37 23.08 -20.34
C GLY A 315 -2.91 22.38 -19.05
N VAL A 316 -2.73 21.07 -19.08
CA VAL A 316 -2.15 20.33 -17.95
C VAL A 316 -0.79 20.91 -17.56
N ARG A 317 0.09 21.17 -18.53
CA ARG A 317 1.41 21.78 -18.24
C ARG A 317 1.29 23.18 -17.64
N ARG A 318 0.37 24.03 -18.12
CA ARG A 318 0.14 25.35 -17.52
C ARG A 318 -0.37 25.24 -16.09
N PHE A 319 -1.32 24.33 -15.83
CA PHE A 319 -1.81 24.02 -14.50
C PHE A 319 -0.66 23.62 -13.57
N LEU A 320 0.12 22.61 -13.93
CA LEU A 320 1.24 22.10 -13.11
C LEU A 320 2.33 23.15 -12.85
N ASN A 321 2.69 23.95 -13.87
CA ASN A 321 3.72 24.97 -13.74
C ASN A 321 3.32 26.14 -12.85
N LYS A 322 2.04 26.28 -12.51
CA LYS A 322 1.54 27.34 -11.63
C LYS A 322 1.53 26.93 -10.16
N LEU A 323 1.58 25.63 -9.89
CA LEU A 323 1.58 25.12 -8.52
C LEU A 323 2.92 25.42 -7.81
N GLU A 324 2.84 25.83 -6.56
CA GLU A 324 3.98 26.16 -5.73
C GLU A 324 4.18 25.17 -4.56
N LEU A 325 3.08 24.59 -4.06
CA LEU A 325 3.09 23.65 -2.93
C LEU A 325 3.10 22.19 -3.37
N PHE A 326 2.34 21.86 -4.42
CA PHE A 326 2.30 20.48 -4.93
C PHE A 326 3.54 20.18 -5.76
N SER A 327 4.43 19.33 -5.25
CA SER A 327 5.60 18.88 -5.99
C SER A 327 5.21 17.89 -7.10
N LEU A 328 5.61 18.15 -8.35
CA LEU A 328 5.47 17.21 -9.46
C LEU A 328 6.48 16.07 -9.27
N ALA A 329 6.02 14.96 -8.70
CA ALA A 329 6.86 13.82 -8.37
C ALA A 329 6.06 12.52 -8.32
N GLU A 330 6.73 11.40 -8.56
CA GLU A 330 6.20 10.08 -8.25
C GLU A 330 6.15 9.87 -6.74
N SER A 331 5.47 8.83 -6.30
CA SER A 331 5.20 8.48 -4.91
C SER A 331 3.93 9.10 -4.36
N LEU A 332 3.69 8.95 -3.06
CA LEU A 332 2.50 9.42 -2.36
C LEU A 332 2.63 9.20 -0.84
N GLY A 333 1.72 9.78 -0.08
CA GLY A 333 1.55 9.46 1.33
C GLY A 333 2.59 10.04 2.26
N GLY A 334 3.48 10.90 1.74
CA GLY A 334 4.36 11.76 2.54
C GLY A 334 3.58 12.91 3.18
N VAL A 335 4.20 13.59 4.13
CA VAL A 335 3.65 14.79 4.79
C VAL A 335 3.47 15.94 3.81
N GLU A 336 4.29 16.01 2.78
CA GLU A 336 4.22 16.94 1.65
C GLU A 336 3.22 16.49 0.59
N SER A 337 2.54 17.47 -0.04
CA SER A 337 1.62 17.23 -1.15
C SER A 337 2.37 16.94 -2.46
N LEU A 338 1.99 15.85 -3.12
CA LEU A 338 2.56 15.43 -4.41
C LEU A 338 1.49 15.38 -5.50
N ILE A 339 1.91 15.63 -6.73
CA ILE A 339 1.06 15.57 -7.91
C ILE A 339 1.79 14.86 -9.06
N GLU A 340 1.07 14.09 -9.86
CA GLU A 340 1.64 13.42 -11.03
C GLU A 340 0.65 13.30 -12.18
N VAL A 341 1.19 13.06 -13.38
CA VAL A 341 0.46 12.66 -14.59
C VAL A 341 0.74 11.18 -14.85
N PRO A 342 -0.15 10.26 -14.47
CA PRO A 342 0.12 8.82 -14.54
C PRO A 342 0.56 8.32 -15.92
N SER A 343 -0.03 8.85 -17.01
CA SER A 343 0.31 8.47 -18.39
C SER A 343 1.76 8.76 -18.78
N MET A 344 2.36 9.79 -18.17
CA MET A 344 3.73 10.26 -18.45
C MET A 344 4.75 9.84 -17.40
N MET A 345 4.29 9.32 -16.24
CA MET A 345 5.12 9.01 -15.08
C MET A 345 4.92 7.53 -14.66
N THR A 346 4.20 7.26 -13.60
CA THR A 346 4.10 5.93 -12.97
C THR A 346 3.55 4.82 -13.88
N HIS A 347 2.71 5.14 -14.87
CA HIS A 347 2.10 4.19 -15.79
C HIS A 347 2.73 4.22 -17.20
N LEU A 348 3.86 4.90 -17.39
CA LEU A 348 4.56 4.95 -18.69
C LEU A 348 4.96 3.55 -19.18
N SER A 349 5.24 2.61 -18.27
CA SER A 349 5.57 1.23 -18.59
C SER A 349 4.37 0.38 -19.05
N VAL A 350 3.15 0.85 -18.89
CA VAL A 350 1.93 0.20 -19.42
C VAL A 350 1.82 0.51 -20.91
N PRO A 351 1.59 -0.50 -21.79
CA PRO A 351 1.47 -0.28 -23.22
C PRO A 351 0.43 0.80 -23.58
N PRO A 352 0.67 1.65 -24.60
CA PRO A 352 -0.22 2.76 -24.96
C PRO A 352 -1.67 2.35 -25.20
N GLU A 353 -1.89 1.24 -25.92
CA GLU A 353 -3.24 0.73 -26.18
C GLU A 353 -3.96 0.31 -24.90
N GLU A 354 -3.22 -0.25 -23.97
CA GLU A 354 -3.76 -0.64 -22.67
C GLU A 354 -4.08 0.59 -21.80
N ARG A 355 -3.20 1.59 -21.76
CA ARG A 355 -3.51 2.87 -21.11
C ARG A 355 -4.78 3.51 -21.67
N LYS A 356 -4.93 3.50 -23.01
CA LYS A 356 -6.13 4.00 -23.68
C LYS A 356 -7.37 3.20 -23.29
N ARG A 357 -7.28 1.86 -23.24
CA ARG A 357 -8.37 0.98 -22.81
C ARG A 357 -8.79 1.27 -21.36
N LEU A 358 -7.82 1.47 -20.49
CA LEU A 358 -8.05 1.79 -19.08
C LEU A 358 -8.50 3.25 -18.88
N GLY A 359 -8.39 4.12 -19.89
CA GLY A 359 -8.73 5.53 -19.77
C GLY A 359 -7.67 6.39 -19.11
N ILE A 360 -6.41 5.91 -19.05
CA ILE A 360 -5.25 6.66 -18.55
C ILE A 360 -4.72 7.53 -19.68
N ASP A 361 -5.21 8.75 -19.74
CA ASP A 361 -4.81 9.77 -20.71
C ASP A 361 -4.01 10.91 -20.06
N ASP A 362 -3.54 11.86 -20.89
CA ASP A 362 -2.67 12.94 -20.45
C ASP A 362 -3.40 14.04 -19.64
N SER A 363 -4.73 13.97 -19.55
CA SER A 363 -5.53 14.86 -18.71
C SER A 363 -5.76 14.30 -17.30
N LEU A 364 -5.40 13.04 -17.08
CA LEU A 364 -5.51 12.39 -15.76
C LEU A 364 -4.37 12.85 -14.85
N ILE A 365 -4.75 13.44 -13.74
CA ILE A 365 -3.85 13.89 -12.67
C ILE A 365 -4.14 13.06 -11.42
N ARG A 366 -3.10 12.59 -10.73
CA ARG A 366 -3.21 11.99 -9.40
C ARG A 366 -2.58 12.92 -8.37
N ILE A 367 -3.29 13.17 -7.29
CA ILE A 367 -2.91 14.06 -6.19
C ILE A 367 -2.79 13.21 -4.91
N SER A 368 -1.66 13.31 -4.25
CA SER A 368 -1.46 12.86 -2.87
C SER A 368 -1.53 14.09 -1.97
N ALA A 369 -2.65 14.26 -1.28
CA ALA A 369 -2.80 15.37 -0.35
C ALA A 369 -1.89 15.16 0.86
N GLY A 370 -1.04 16.11 1.15
CA GLY A 370 -0.17 16.15 2.34
C GLY A 370 -0.92 16.62 3.59
N ILE A 371 -0.16 17.06 4.59
CA ILE A 371 -0.71 17.53 5.86
C ILE A 371 -0.50 19.04 6.08
N GLU A 372 -0.21 19.76 5.02
CA GLU A 372 -0.15 21.22 5.01
C GLU A 372 -1.50 21.84 5.38
N ASP A 373 -1.54 23.14 5.62
CA ASP A 373 -2.78 23.86 5.89
C ASP A 373 -3.74 23.77 4.70
N GLU A 374 -4.95 23.31 4.97
CA GLU A 374 -6.00 23.05 3.96
C GLU A 374 -6.22 24.26 3.05
N LYS A 375 -6.28 25.48 3.65
CA LYS A 375 -6.51 26.73 2.91
C LYS A 375 -5.42 26.97 1.87
N ASP A 376 -4.18 26.73 2.22
CA ASP A 376 -3.04 26.99 1.32
C ASP A 376 -3.03 26.00 0.16
N LEU A 377 -3.36 24.73 0.41
CA LEU A 377 -3.49 23.72 -0.65
C LEU A 377 -4.63 24.06 -1.63
N LEU A 378 -5.77 24.51 -1.12
CA LEU A 378 -6.91 24.90 -1.97
C LEU A 378 -6.61 26.16 -2.78
N GLU A 379 -5.90 27.13 -2.21
CA GLU A 379 -5.46 28.33 -2.91
C GLU A 379 -4.48 27.99 -4.05
N ASP A 380 -3.48 27.16 -3.77
CA ASP A 380 -2.49 26.73 -4.77
C ASP A 380 -3.15 26.00 -5.95
N LEU A 381 -4.04 25.03 -5.68
CA LEU A 381 -4.80 24.36 -6.72
C LEU A 381 -5.72 25.31 -7.51
N SER A 382 -6.36 26.28 -6.84
CA SER A 382 -7.22 27.25 -7.48
C SER A 382 -6.42 28.14 -8.45
N ASN A 383 -5.22 28.55 -8.06
CA ASN A 383 -4.30 29.31 -8.92
C ASN A 383 -3.88 28.51 -10.16
N GLY A 384 -3.63 27.21 -10.00
CA GLY A 384 -3.37 26.28 -11.10
C GLY A 384 -4.58 26.14 -12.03
N LEU A 385 -5.78 25.88 -11.48
CA LEU A 385 -7.02 25.70 -12.24
C LEU A 385 -7.42 26.97 -13.02
N ALA A 386 -7.04 28.16 -12.57
CA ALA A 386 -7.27 29.41 -13.28
C ALA A 386 -6.49 29.52 -14.61
N GLN A 387 -5.51 28.65 -14.85
CA GLN A 387 -4.70 28.63 -16.09
C GLN A 387 -5.30 27.77 -17.21
N ILE A 388 -6.42 27.11 -16.95
CA ILE A 388 -7.08 26.19 -17.89
C ILE A 388 -8.55 26.49 -18.10
#